data_0a04ad026cfffca2adb66cf816bed283
#
_entry.id   0a04ad026cfffca2adb66cf816bed283
#
_cell.length_a   1.000
_cell.length_b   1.000
_cell.length_c   1.000
_cell.angle_alpha   90.00
_cell.angle_beta   90.00
_cell.angle_gamma   90.00
#
_symmetry.space_group_name_H-M   'P 1'
#
loop_
_entity.id
_entity.type
_entity.pdbx_description
1 polymer ?
#
loop_
_entity_poly.entity_id
_entity_poly.type
_entity_poly.pdbx_seq_one_letter_code
_entity_poly.pdbx_strand_id
1 'polypeptide(L)'
;MISGGVSIIGNYHGVNQDYFISKPYKDGHIIVVSDGIGSKSLSHLGSKYICESVYDVISNYAFDLSVISFKDIIYMCHEEWKKRLVDYDLKECYATLLIVLISENFIKAARLGDGFLTIYADDKVSFLYDKKENYFANETDCLKEVLDRDNIEILEMNYLKFQGALVCTDGIEIGRMQEYDLTNFTKEFVDEYSNKSQEEVITEIESWLVDWPGIDDKTLAFVMEGEN
;
A
#
# COMPACT_ATOMS: atom_id res chain seq x y z
N MET A 1 17.66 -6.51 0.69
CA MET A 1 16.49 -5.74 0.19
C MET A 1 16.68 -4.27 0.52
N ILE A 2 16.35 -3.39 -0.40
CA ILE A 2 16.26 -1.94 -0.24
C ILE A 2 14.78 -1.62 -0.08
N SER A 3 14.39 -0.81 0.91
CA SER A 3 12.97 -0.55 1.18
C SER A 3 12.76 0.83 1.78
N GLY A 4 11.61 1.42 1.55
CA GLY A 4 11.28 2.73 2.08
C GLY A 4 9.97 3.26 1.52
N GLY A 5 9.81 4.55 1.57
CA GLY A 5 8.68 5.25 0.97
C GLY A 5 8.79 6.75 1.17
N VAL A 6 7.98 7.46 0.42
CA VAL A 6 7.85 8.92 0.46
C VAL A 6 6.37 9.25 0.47
N SER A 7 5.97 10.22 1.30
CA SER A 7 4.61 10.73 1.37
C SER A 7 4.66 12.26 1.34
N ILE A 8 4.04 12.86 0.34
CA ILE A 8 4.03 14.31 0.10
C ILE A 8 2.59 14.81 0.26
N ILE A 9 2.43 15.82 1.09
CA ILE A 9 1.13 16.49 1.24
C ILE A 9 0.75 17.18 -0.06
N GLY A 10 -0.50 17.01 -0.48
CA GLY A 10 -1.09 17.72 -1.61
C GLY A 10 -1.49 19.15 -1.29
N ASN A 11 -2.14 19.79 -2.23
CA ASN A 11 -2.59 21.18 -2.08
C ASN A 11 -4.07 21.30 -1.65
N TYR A 12 -4.76 20.18 -1.49
CA TYR A 12 -6.20 20.16 -1.22
C TYR A 12 -6.51 20.19 0.28
N HIS A 13 -5.69 19.54 1.11
CA HIS A 13 -5.87 19.43 2.56
C HIS A 13 -4.77 20.16 3.33
N GLY A 14 -5.07 20.56 4.57
CA GLY A 14 -4.11 21.18 5.49
C GLY A 14 -3.25 20.17 6.26
N VAL A 15 -3.58 18.88 6.14
CA VAL A 15 -2.89 17.76 6.79
C VAL A 15 -2.78 16.64 5.75
N ASN A 16 -1.63 16.02 5.67
CA ASN A 16 -1.45 14.82 4.86
C ASN A 16 -2.33 13.68 5.42
N GLN A 17 -3.25 13.18 4.61
CA GLN A 17 -4.19 12.12 5.00
C GLN A 17 -3.65 10.73 4.66
N ASP A 18 -2.56 10.64 3.91
CA ASP A 18 -1.85 9.41 3.61
C ASP A 18 -0.95 8.95 4.75
N TYR A 19 -0.76 7.65 4.85
CA TYR A 19 0.25 7.06 5.72
C TYR A 19 0.81 5.77 5.13
N PHE A 20 2.06 5.45 5.43
CA PHE A 20 2.67 4.19 5.01
C PHE A 20 3.58 3.58 6.07
N ILE A 21 3.79 2.28 5.96
CA ILE A 21 4.84 1.51 6.65
C ILE A 21 5.50 0.62 5.62
N SER A 22 6.84 0.64 5.57
CA SER A 22 7.66 -0.32 4.83
C SER A 22 8.75 -0.81 5.77
N LYS A 23 8.63 -2.06 6.27
CA LYS A 23 9.51 -2.59 7.31
C LYS A 23 9.80 -4.08 7.11
N PRO A 24 11.01 -4.53 7.51
CA PRO A 24 11.33 -5.94 7.56
C PRO A 24 10.38 -6.71 8.49
N TYR A 25 10.09 -7.95 8.12
CA TYR A 25 9.31 -8.89 8.91
C TYR A 25 9.85 -10.31 8.72
N LYS A 26 10.39 -10.92 9.79
CA LYS A 26 11.09 -12.22 9.71
C LYS A 26 12.14 -12.19 8.57
N ASP A 27 12.07 -13.16 7.66
CA ASP A 27 12.95 -13.24 6.49
C ASP A 27 12.37 -12.53 5.24
N GLY A 28 11.36 -11.69 5.43
CA GLY A 28 10.66 -10.96 4.37
C GLY A 28 10.40 -9.51 4.71
N HIS A 29 9.29 -8.95 4.17
CA HIS A 29 8.96 -7.54 4.29
C HIS A 29 7.46 -7.29 4.31
N ILE A 30 7.04 -6.23 5.00
CA ILE A 30 5.67 -5.73 4.98
C ILE A 30 5.66 -4.31 4.43
N ILE A 31 4.83 -4.07 3.42
CA ILE A 31 4.45 -2.73 2.99
C ILE A 31 2.96 -2.56 3.26
N VAL A 32 2.61 -1.44 3.87
CA VAL A 32 1.22 -1.00 4.05
C VAL A 32 1.14 0.46 3.64
N VAL A 33 0.17 0.79 2.80
CA VAL A 33 -0.15 2.16 2.42
C VAL A 33 -1.63 2.37 2.62
N SER A 34 -2.01 3.54 3.07
CA SER A 34 -3.40 3.90 3.30
C SER A 34 -3.58 5.39 3.03
N ASP A 35 -4.64 5.72 2.30
CA ASP A 35 -5.14 7.05 2.05
C ASP A 35 -6.38 7.30 2.90
N GLY A 36 -6.44 8.43 3.55
CA GLY A 36 -7.58 8.86 4.35
C GLY A 36 -8.66 9.51 3.50
N ILE A 37 -9.91 9.06 3.63
CA ILE A 37 -11.02 9.61 2.83
C ILE A 37 -11.15 11.12 3.01
N GLY A 38 -10.93 11.87 1.94
CA GLY A 38 -10.79 13.34 1.91
C GLY A 38 -11.96 14.12 2.51
N SER A 39 -13.18 13.58 2.53
CA SER A 39 -14.35 14.19 3.16
C SER A 39 -14.42 13.98 4.67
N LYS A 40 -13.48 13.27 5.28
CA LYS A 40 -13.46 12.91 6.70
C LYS A 40 -12.41 13.69 7.46
N SER A 41 -12.82 14.30 8.57
CA SER A 41 -11.99 15.24 9.31
C SER A 41 -10.82 14.60 10.08
N LEU A 42 -10.91 13.30 10.37
CA LEU A 42 -9.91 12.52 11.12
C LEU A 42 -9.34 11.37 10.29
N SER A 43 -9.47 11.40 8.96
CA SER A 43 -9.02 10.33 8.07
C SER A 43 -7.51 10.09 8.16
N HIS A 44 -6.70 11.12 8.42
CA HIS A 44 -5.26 11.00 8.70
C HIS A 44 -4.93 10.12 9.92
N LEU A 45 -5.84 10.04 10.91
CA LEU A 45 -5.71 9.08 12.02
C LEU A 45 -6.13 7.68 11.56
N GLY A 46 -7.14 7.61 10.69
CA GLY A 46 -7.59 6.36 10.12
C GLY A 46 -6.49 5.66 9.33
N SER A 47 -5.88 6.35 8.38
CA SER A 47 -4.78 5.85 7.55
C SER A 47 -3.56 5.47 8.40
N LYS A 48 -3.17 6.32 9.34
CA LYS A 48 -2.06 6.03 10.26
C LYS A 48 -2.33 4.77 11.08
N TYR A 49 -3.46 4.70 11.76
CA TYR A 49 -3.70 3.59 12.68
C TYR A 49 -3.98 2.27 11.98
N ILE A 50 -4.50 2.26 10.74
CA ILE A 50 -4.60 0.98 10.02
C ILE A 50 -3.21 0.46 9.63
N CYS A 51 -2.31 1.30 9.14
CA CYS A 51 -0.95 0.88 8.82
C CYS A 51 -0.23 0.32 10.05
N GLU A 52 -0.34 0.99 11.20
CA GLU A 52 0.22 0.50 12.47
C GLU A 52 -0.44 -0.82 12.91
N SER A 53 -1.77 -0.93 12.79
CA SER A 53 -2.51 -2.14 13.17
C SER A 53 -2.10 -3.35 12.32
N VAL A 54 -1.93 -3.17 11.01
CA VAL A 54 -1.46 -4.23 10.12
C VAL A 54 -0.08 -4.72 10.53
N TYR A 55 0.86 -3.80 10.72
CA TYR A 55 2.21 -4.17 11.12
C TYR A 55 2.22 -4.90 12.46
N ASP A 56 1.50 -4.41 13.46
CA ASP A 56 1.48 -5.00 14.79
C ASP A 56 0.76 -6.35 14.82
N VAL A 57 -0.37 -6.49 14.12
CA VAL A 57 -1.09 -7.78 14.04
C VAL A 57 -0.20 -8.82 13.37
N ILE A 58 0.39 -8.52 12.22
CA ILE A 58 1.23 -9.49 11.51
C ILE A 58 2.50 -9.81 12.31
N SER A 59 3.11 -8.82 12.97
CA SER A 59 4.37 -8.99 13.70
C SER A 59 4.21 -9.73 15.03
N ASN A 60 3.10 -9.51 15.75
CA ASN A 60 2.91 -10.02 17.11
C ASN A 60 2.18 -11.37 17.17
N TYR A 61 1.44 -11.74 16.12
CA TYR A 61 0.75 -13.02 16.11
C TYR A 61 1.61 -14.10 15.44
N ALA A 62 1.67 -15.26 16.09
CA ALA A 62 2.38 -16.44 15.57
C ALA A 62 1.51 -17.17 14.51
N PHE A 63 1.11 -16.46 13.47
CA PHE A 63 0.37 -17.08 12.37
C PHE A 63 1.27 -17.97 11.54
N ASP A 64 0.72 -19.09 11.09
CA ASP A 64 1.20 -19.74 9.89
C ASP A 64 0.59 -19.01 8.67
N LEU A 65 1.34 -18.03 8.17
CA LEU A 65 0.90 -17.17 7.08
C LEU A 65 0.71 -17.93 5.76
N SER A 66 1.20 -19.17 5.66
CA SER A 66 0.99 -20.02 4.49
C SER A 66 -0.42 -20.65 4.46
N VAL A 67 -1.08 -20.76 5.61
CA VAL A 67 -2.34 -21.47 5.77
C VAL A 67 -3.52 -20.53 6.06
N ILE A 68 -3.29 -19.48 6.85
CA ILE A 68 -4.36 -18.56 7.22
C ILE A 68 -4.85 -17.74 6.04
N SER A 69 -6.16 -17.56 5.93
CA SER A 69 -6.76 -16.66 4.94
C SER A 69 -6.28 -15.23 5.16
N PHE A 70 -5.82 -14.59 4.08
CA PHE A 70 -5.38 -13.20 4.18
C PHE A 70 -6.53 -12.25 4.53
N LYS A 71 -7.77 -12.55 4.08
CA LYS A 71 -8.97 -11.81 4.51
C LYS A 71 -9.24 -11.90 6.01
N ASP A 72 -8.88 -13.02 6.66
CA ASP A 72 -9.05 -13.16 8.11
C ASP A 72 -8.00 -12.32 8.86
N ILE A 73 -6.77 -12.25 8.36
CA ILE A 73 -5.73 -11.35 8.89
C ILE A 73 -6.19 -9.90 8.77
N ILE A 74 -6.70 -9.48 7.61
CA ILE A 74 -7.21 -8.12 7.40
C ILE A 74 -8.37 -7.80 8.34
N TYR A 75 -9.26 -8.76 8.56
CA TYR A 75 -10.33 -8.59 9.55
C TYR A 75 -9.77 -8.35 10.96
N MET A 76 -8.74 -9.08 11.37
CA MET A 76 -8.09 -8.85 12.66
C MET A 76 -7.41 -7.48 12.73
N CYS A 77 -6.80 -7.02 11.64
CA CYS A 77 -6.22 -5.68 11.54
C CYS A 77 -7.31 -4.59 11.67
N HIS A 78 -8.46 -4.79 11.06
CA HIS A 78 -9.61 -3.89 11.17
C HIS A 78 -10.15 -3.83 12.61
N GLU A 79 -10.27 -4.96 13.31
CA GLU A 79 -10.66 -4.97 14.72
C GLU A 79 -9.64 -4.24 15.62
N GLU A 80 -8.35 -4.38 15.33
CA GLU A 80 -7.30 -3.65 16.04
C GLU A 80 -7.34 -2.14 15.73
N TRP A 81 -7.56 -1.77 14.48
CA TRP A 81 -7.78 -0.40 14.04
C TRP A 81 -8.93 0.29 14.79
N LYS A 82 -10.08 -0.38 14.94
CA LYS A 82 -11.20 0.15 15.71
C LYS A 82 -10.86 0.37 17.18
N LYS A 83 -10.07 -0.52 17.79
CA LYS A 83 -9.63 -0.34 19.18
C LYS A 83 -8.73 0.87 19.35
N ARG A 84 -7.84 1.15 18.39
CA ARG A 84 -6.97 2.34 18.43
C ARG A 84 -7.73 3.65 18.25
N LEU A 85 -8.88 3.58 17.60
CA LEU A 85 -9.76 4.73 17.34
C LEU A 85 -10.91 4.87 18.34
N VAL A 86 -10.89 4.14 19.46
CA VAL A 86 -12.00 4.12 20.43
C VAL A 86 -12.37 5.49 20.99
N ASP A 87 -11.42 6.42 21.07
CA ASP A 87 -11.62 7.79 21.59
C ASP A 87 -12.03 8.79 20.49
N TYR A 88 -12.20 8.35 19.24
CA TYR A 88 -12.52 9.18 18.09
C TYR A 88 -13.85 8.75 17.46
N ASP A 89 -14.49 9.67 16.73
CA ASP A 89 -15.64 9.31 15.88
C ASP A 89 -15.13 8.48 14.68
N LEU A 90 -15.37 7.18 14.73
CA LEU A 90 -14.91 6.25 13.72
C LEU A 90 -15.40 6.62 12.31
N LYS A 91 -16.58 7.27 12.19
CA LYS A 91 -17.11 7.75 10.90
C LYS A 91 -16.27 8.82 10.25
N GLU A 92 -15.45 9.51 11.03
CA GLU A 92 -14.53 10.53 10.55
C GLU A 92 -13.12 9.99 10.25
N CYS A 93 -12.88 8.68 10.47
CA CYS A 93 -11.58 8.03 10.36
C CYS A 93 -11.48 7.05 9.19
N TYR A 94 -12.38 7.12 8.21
CA TYR A 94 -12.35 6.18 7.08
C TYR A 94 -11.09 6.32 6.25
N ALA A 95 -10.58 5.21 5.76
CA ALA A 95 -9.34 5.15 5.00
C ALA A 95 -9.29 3.92 4.08
N THR A 96 -8.50 3.98 3.03
CA THR A 96 -8.18 2.85 2.15
C THR A 96 -7.19 1.89 2.80
N LEU A 97 -6.91 0.76 2.17
CA LEU A 97 -5.91 -0.18 2.66
C LEU A 97 -5.26 -0.95 1.51
N LEU A 98 -3.96 -0.79 1.37
CA LEU A 98 -3.12 -1.56 0.46
C LEU A 98 -2.03 -2.25 1.27
N ILE A 99 -1.85 -3.56 1.05
CA ILE A 99 -0.86 -4.37 1.78
C ILE A 99 -0.10 -5.24 0.80
N VAL A 100 1.22 -5.31 0.96
CA VAL A 100 2.07 -6.36 0.39
C VAL A 100 2.86 -7.00 1.52
N LEU A 101 2.64 -8.28 1.73
CA LEU A 101 3.39 -9.13 2.66
C LEU A 101 4.25 -10.09 1.84
N ILE A 102 5.56 -9.95 1.96
CA ILE A 102 6.55 -10.79 1.32
C ILE A 102 7.11 -11.75 2.37
N SER A 103 7.14 -13.02 2.07
CA SER A 103 7.78 -14.08 2.85
C SER A 103 8.74 -14.84 1.95
N GLU A 104 9.56 -15.74 2.50
CA GLU A 104 10.64 -16.44 1.78
C GLU A 104 10.20 -17.08 0.44
N ASN A 105 8.98 -17.61 0.36
CA ASN A 105 8.51 -18.39 -0.80
C ASN A 105 7.15 -17.95 -1.35
N PHE A 106 6.50 -16.96 -0.73
CA PHE A 106 5.18 -16.50 -1.16
C PHE A 106 4.99 -15.01 -0.90
N ILE A 107 4.09 -14.42 -1.64
CA ILE A 107 3.62 -13.06 -1.47
C ILE A 107 2.11 -13.09 -1.30
N LYS A 108 1.61 -12.34 -0.33
CA LYS A 108 0.19 -12.04 -0.18
C LYS A 108 0.00 -10.54 -0.28
N ALA A 109 -0.92 -10.13 -1.13
CA ALA A 109 -1.26 -8.72 -1.30
C ALA A 109 -2.77 -8.51 -1.22
N ALA A 110 -3.16 -7.34 -0.76
CA ALA A 110 -4.55 -6.95 -0.67
C ALA A 110 -4.74 -5.48 -1.02
N ARG A 111 -5.89 -5.17 -1.61
CA ARG A 111 -6.35 -3.82 -1.90
C ARG A 111 -7.80 -3.63 -1.46
N LEU A 112 -8.06 -2.54 -0.75
CA LEU A 112 -9.39 -1.99 -0.48
C LEU A 112 -9.30 -0.48 -0.70
N GLY A 113 -9.88 0.02 -1.78
CA GLY A 113 -9.80 1.43 -2.20
C GLY A 113 -9.22 1.59 -3.60
N ASP A 114 -8.84 2.81 -3.97
CA ASP A 114 -8.53 3.26 -5.33
C ASP A 114 -7.04 3.38 -5.66
N GLY A 115 -6.16 3.25 -4.71
CA GLY A 115 -4.72 3.13 -4.96
C GLY A 115 -4.34 1.85 -5.73
N PHE A 116 -3.07 1.66 -6.00
CA PHE A 116 -2.57 0.48 -6.70
C PHE A 116 -1.35 -0.14 -6.01
N LEU A 117 -1.12 -1.40 -6.28
CA LEU A 117 0.11 -2.10 -5.94
C LEU A 117 0.60 -2.96 -7.10
N THR A 118 1.92 -3.08 -7.19
CA THR A 118 2.58 -3.93 -8.17
C THR A 118 3.63 -4.82 -7.50
N ILE A 119 3.79 -6.03 -8.03
CA ILE A 119 4.74 -7.03 -7.55
C ILE A 119 5.53 -7.53 -8.76
N TYR A 120 6.84 -7.33 -8.77
CA TYR A 120 7.74 -7.83 -9.78
C TYR A 120 8.49 -9.04 -9.22
N ALA A 121 8.12 -10.22 -9.72
CA ALA A 121 8.71 -11.50 -9.34
C ALA A 121 8.74 -12.43 -10.56
N ASP A 122 9.76 -13.29 -10.65
CA ASP A 122 9.95 -14.25 -11.75
C ASP A 122 9.83 -13.59 -13.14
N ASP A 123 10.39 -12.38 -13.29
CA ASP A 123 10.40 -11.54 -14.49
C ASP A 123 9.01 -11.10 -14.98
N LYS A 124 8.00 -11.23 -14.12
CA LYS A 124 6.61 -10.79 -14.39
C LYS A 124 6.13 -9.79 -13.35
N VAL A 125 5.34 -8.83 -13.79
CA VAL A 125 4.64 -7.90 -12.91
C VAL A 125 3.20 -8.36 -12.74
N SER A 126 2.79 -8.52 -11.49
CA SER A 126 1.40 -8.72 -11.05
C SER A 126 0.93 -7.48 -10.33
N PHE A 127 -0.37 -7.17 -10.36
CA PHE A 127 -0.89 -5.92 -9.82
C PHE A 127 -2.32 -6.07 -9.30
N LEU A 128 -2.67 -5.22 -8.33
CA LEU A 128 -4.04 -4.86 -7.97
C LEU A 128 -4.17 -3.35 -8.19
N TYR A 129 -5.17 -2.92 -8.96
CA TYR A 129 -5.42 -1.52 -9.26
C TYR A 129 -6.88 -1.30 -9.62
N ASP A 130 -7.34 -0.06 -9.56
CA ASP A 130 -8.71 0.28 -9.97
C ASP A 130 -8.83 0.24 -11.51
N LYS A 131 -9.60 -0.73 -12.00
CA LYS A 131 -9.98 -0.81 -13.42
C LYS A 131 -11.17 0.11 -13.65
N LYS A 132 -10.97 1.40 -13.77
CA LYS A 132 -12.00 2.46 -13.99
C LYS A 132 -13.04 2.11 -15.09
N GLU A 133 -13.62 0.92 -15.08
CA GLU A 133 -14.64 0.47 -16.04
C GLU A 133 -16.06 1.00 -15.73
N ASN A 134 -16.28 1.51 -14.51
CA ASN A 134 -17.59 1.99 -14.06
C ASN A 134 -17.56 3.48 -13.68
N TYR A 135 -17.80 4.36 -14.61
CA TYR A 135 -17.92 5.81 -14.43
C TYR A 135 -19.04 6.28 -13.46
N PHE A 136 -19.74 5.38 -12.77
CA PHE A 136 -20.91 5.72 -11.95
C PHE A 136 -20.77 5.42 -10.45
N ALA A 137 -19.65 4.88 -9.99
CA ALA A 137 -19.41 4.67 -8.56
C ALA A 137 -18.57 5.82 -8.00
N ASN A 138 -19.21 6.83 -7.44
CA ASN A 138 -18.56 7.97 -6.79
C ASN A 138 -18.16 7.67 -5.33
N GLU A 139 -18.13 6.41 -4.91
CA GLU A 139 -17.73 6.03 -3.56
C GLU A 139 -16.55 5.06 -3.63
N THR A 140 -15.43 5.49 -3.10
CA THR A 140 -14.26 4.64 -2.89
C THR A 140 -14.56 3.61 -1.80
N ASP A 141 -14.29 2.35 -2.06
CA ASP A 141 -14.32 1.31 -1.05
C ASP A 141 -13.25 1.58 0.02
N CYS A 142 -13.64 1.56 1.29
CA CYS A 142 -12.74 1.91 2.36
C CYS A 142 -13.07 1.17 3.67
N LEU A 143 -12.20 1.27 4.63
CA LEU A 143 -12.43 0.83 6.00
C LEU A 143 -13.51 1.72 6.63
N LYS A 144 -14.53 1.07 7.16
CA LYS A 144 -15.70 1.66 7.85
C LYS A 144 -15.91 0.92 9.17
N GLU A 145 -17.00 1.23 9.89
CA GLU A 145 -17.35 0.50 11.13
C GLU A 145 -17.51 -1.00 10.90
N VAL A 146 -18.04 -1.37 9.74
CA VAL A 146 -18.18 -2.75 9.29
C VAL A 146 -17.31 -2.95 8.04
N LEU A 147 -16.40 -3.90 8.12
CA LEU A 147 -15.56 -4.27 6.99
C LEU A 147 -16.36 -5.10 5.99
N ASP A 148 -16.51 -4.57 4.78
CA ASP A 148 -17.03 -5.37 3.66
C ASP A 148 -15.89 -6.24 3.09
N ARG A 149 -15.96 -7.53 3.41
CA ARG A 149 -14.90 -8.48 3.00
C ARG A 149 -14.96 -8.83 1.50
N ASP A 150 -16.09 -8.60 0.85
CA ASP A 150 -16.25 -8.91 -0.58
C ASP A 150 -15.53 -7.87 -1.45
N ASN A 151 -15.43 -6.64 -0.97
CA ASN A 151 -14.71 -5.56 -1.64
C ASN A 151 -13.18 -5.62 -1.47
N ILE A 152 -12.66 -6.55 -0.66
CA ILE A 152 -11.22 -6.75 -0.52
C ILE A 152 -10.73 -7.61 -1.68
N GLU A 153 -9.92 -7.02 -2.55
CA GLU A 153 -9.20 -7.75 -3.58
C GLU A 153 -7.96 -8.42 -2.99
N ILE A 154 -7.70 -9.66 -3.37
CA ILE A 154 -6.56 -10.45 -2.88
C ILE A 154 -5.75 -10.97 -4.06
N LEU A 155 -4.44 -10.86 -3.94
CA LEU A 155 -3.45 -11.53 -4.80
C LEU A 155 -2.55 -12.39 -3.92
N GLU A 156 -2.49 -13.67 -4.18
CA GLU A 156 -1.58 -14.60 -3.51
C GLU A 156 -0.76 -15.34 -4.58
N MET A 157 0.55 -15.40 -4.41
CA MET A 157 1.44 -16.06 -5.34
C MET A 157 2.66 -16.66 -4.66
N ASN A 158 3.16 -17.76 -5.19
CA ASN A 158 4.50 -18.25 -4.89
C ASN A 158 5.48 -17.66 -5.91
N TYR A 159 6.74 -17.54 -5.52
CA TYR A 159 7.80 -17.02 -6.38
C TYR A 159 9.13 -17.76 -6.13
N LEU A 160 10.01 -17.70 -7.11
CA LEU A 160 11.38 -18.20 -7.03
C LEU A 160 12.39 -17.03 -6.90
N LYS A 161 12.12 -15.93 -7.58
CA LYS A 161 12.96 -14.73 -7.56
C LYS A 161 12.07 -13.51 -7.35
N PHE A 162 12.27 -12.83 -6.24
CA PHE A 162 11.67 -11.53 -5.99
C PHE A 162 12.55 -10.43 -6.60
N GLN A 163 11.95 -9.42 -7.22
CA GLN A 163 12.66 -8.29 -7.81
C GLN A 163 12.23 -6.98 -7.15
N GLY A 164 10.94 -6.78 -6.92
CA GLY A 164 10.45 -5.59 -6.24
C GLY A 164 8.94 -5.55 -6.05
N ALA A 165 8.48 -4.63 -5.21
CA ALA A 165 7.07 -4.29 -5.07
C ALA A 165 6.91 -2.79 -4.80
N LEU A 166 5.89 -2.20 -5.40
CA LEU A 166 5.49 -0.81 -5.21
C LEU A 166 4.04 -0.76 -4.73
N VAL A 167 3.76 0.16 -3.82
CA VAL A 167 2.41 0.43 -3.33
C VAL A 167 2.20 1.93 -3.30
N CYS A 168 1.14 2.41 -3.97
CA CYS A 168 0.88 3.84 -4.16
C CYS A 168 -0.57 4.19 -3.83
N THR A 169 -0.78 5.38 -3.25
CA THR A 169 -2.10 6.01 -3.17
C THR A 169 -2.52 6.56 -4.53
N ASP A 170 -3.77 6.91 -4.69
CA ASP A 170 -4.36 7.39 -5.95
C ASP A 170 -3.88 8.79 -6.39
N GLY A 171 -3.24 9.55 -5.49
CA GLY A 171 -2.52 10.77 -5.85
C GLY A 171 -1.36 10.54 -6.84
N ILE A 172 -1.00 9.28 -7.10
CA ILE A 172 -0.01 8.88 -8.09
C ILE A 172 -0.69 8.11 -9.21
N GLU A 173 -0.92 8.76 -10.35
CA GLU A 173 -1.44 8.12 -11.55
C GLU A 173 -0.32 7.83 -12.57
N ILE A 174 -0.21 6.59 -13.03
CA ILE A 174 0.79 6.15 -14.00
C ILE A 174 0.17 6.02 -15.39
N GLY A 175 0.50 6.92 -16.27
CA GLY A 175 0.00 6.92 -17.65
C GLY A 175 -1.53 6.96 -17.71
N ARG A 176 -2.14 5.90 -18.23
CA ARG A 176 -3.59 5.70 -18.25
C ARG A 176 -4.07 4.68 -17.23
N MET A 177 -3.22 4.34 -16.27
CA MET A 177 -3.49 3.27 -15.28
C MET A 177 -3.86 1.94 -15.94
N GLN A 178 -3.15 1.58 -17.03
CA GLN A 178 -3.30 0.29 -17.69
C GLN A 178 -2.19 -0.67 -17.27
N GLU A 179 -2.43 -1.96 -17.45
CA GLU A 179 -1.46 -3.02 -17.11
C GLU A 179 -0.08 -2.78 -17.75
N TYR A 180 -0.07 -2.25 -18.97
CA TYR A 180 1.18 -1.91 -19.67
C TYR A 180 1.93 -0.76 -18.98
N ASP A 181 1.23 0.28 -18.57
CA ASP A 181 1.82 1.45 -17.90
C ASP A 181 2.42 1.05 -16.54
N LEU A 182 1.64 0.29 -15.74
CA LEU A 182 2.07 -0.21 -14.44
C LEU A 182 3.25 -1.17 -14.55
N THR A 183 3.24 -2.03 -15.58
CA THR A 183 4.35 -2.97 -15.83
C THR A 183 5.65 -2.23 -16.14
N ASN A 184 5.60 -1.25 -17.04
CA ASN A 184 6.78 -0.47 -17.41
C ASN A 184 7.30 0.34 -16.22
N PHE A 185 6.43 1.08 -15.56
CA PHE A 185 6.80 1.87 -14.39
C PHE A 185 7.50 1.01 -13.33
N THR A 186 6.94 -0.17 -13.01
CA THR A 186 7.53 -1.04 -11.98
C THR A 186 8.90 -1.56 -12.39
N LYS A 187 9.06 -1.98 -13.65
CA LYS A 187 10.35 -2.47 -14.15
C LYS A 187 11.39 -1.36 -14.20
N GLU A 188 11.04 -0.22 -14.77
CA GLU A 188 11.92 0.95 -14.83
C GLU A 188 12.34 1.41 -13.42
N PHE A 189 11.42 1.39 -12.45
CA PHE A 189 11.72 1.72 -11.07
C PHE A 189 12.74 0.75 -10.46
N VAL A 190 12.53 -0.55 -10.61
CA VAL A 190 13.46 -1.55 -10.07
C VAL A 190 14.82 -1.47 -10.78
N ASP A 191 14.83 -1.35 -12.10
CA ASP A 191 16.07 -1.25 -12.88
C ASP A 191 16.89 0.00 -12.54
N GLU A 192 16.23 1.13 -12.30
CA GLU A 192 16.87 2.41 -11.95
C GLU A 192 17.45 2.40 -10.53
N TYR A 193 16.74 1.77 -9.58
CA TYR A 193 17.01 1.95 -8.16
C TYR A 193 17.68 0.75 -7.46
N SER A 194 17.73 -0.43 -8.07
CA SER A 194 18.27 -1.65 -7.43
C SER A 194 19.75 -1.57 -7.04
N ASN A 195 20.51 -0.67 -7.67
CA ASN A 195 21.93 -0.44 -7.43
C ASN A 195 22.24 0.75 -6.51
N LYS A 196 21.21 1.43 -6.01
CA LYS A 196 21.35 2.63 -5.16
C LYS A 196 21.18 2.27 -3.68
N SER A 197 21.71 3.09 -2.81
CA SER A 197 21.41 3.00 -1.38
C SER A 197 19.96 3.43 -1.09
N GLN A 198 19.42 2.97 0.02
CA GLN A 198 18.07 3.36 0.46
C GLN A 198 17.91 4.89 0.55
N GLU A 199 18.92 5.59 1.06
CA GLU A 199 18.88 7.06 1.21
C GLU A 199 18.85 7.78 -0.15
N GLU A 200 19.64 7.31 -1.11
CA GLU A 200 19.63 7.85 -2.49
C GLU A 200 18.27 7.64 -3.14
N VAL A 201 17.69 6.42 -3.04
CA VAL A 201 16.37 6.12 -3.60
C VAL A 201 15.29 7.03 -3.01
N ILE A 202 15.23 7.16 -1.67
CA ILE A 202 14.24 8.02 -1.00
C ILE A 202 14.40 9.48 -1.44
N THR A 203 15.63 9.98 -1.48
CA THR A 203 15.92 11.38 -1.88
C THR A 203 15.49 11.65 -3.33
N GLU A 204 15.77 10.72 -4.23
CA GLU A 204 15.36 10.88 -5.63
C GLU A 204 13.84 10.80 -5.81
N ILE A 205 13.17 9.84 -5.15
CA ILE A 205 11.70 9.76 -5.17
C ILE A 205 11.09 11.06 -4.65
N GLU A 206 11.56 11.57 -3.52
CA GLU A 206 11.07 12.82 -2.95
C GLU A 206 11.21 13.97 -3.96
N SER A 207 12.35 14.05 -4.66
CA SER A 207 12.62 15.12 -5.61
C SER A 207 11.64 15.17 -6.79
N TRP A 208 11.25 14.02 -7.36
CA TRP A 208 10.31 14.01 -8.48
C TRP A 208 8.84 13.89 -8.04
N LEU A 209 8.57 13.33 -6.84
CA LEU A 209 7.20 13.18 -6.35
C LEU A 209 6.58 14.54 -5.95
N VAL A 210 7.40 15.49 -5.49
CA VAL A 210 6.96 16.88 -5.22
C VAL A 210 6.36 17.51 -6.47
N ASP A 211 6.96 17.27 -7.63
CA ASP A 211 6.52 17.82 -8.93
C ASP A 211 5.52 16.91 -9.65
N TRP A 212 5.14 15.76 -9.06
CA TRP A 212 4.19 14.85 -9.67
C TRP A 212 2.82 15.52 -9.83
N PRO A 213 2.16 15.35 -11.01
CA PRO A 213 0.86 15.96 -11.26
C PRO A 213 -0.21 15.56 -10.24
N GLY A 214 -1.15 16.45 -10.00
CA GLY A 214 -2.28 16.22 -9.09
C GLY A 214 -2.23 17.13 -7.87
N ILE A 215 -3.38 17.28 -7.21
CA ILE A 215 -3.58 18.16 -6.05
C ILE A 215 -3.71 17.37 -4.75
N ASP A 216 -3.84 16.06 -4.84
CA ASP A 216 -4.02 15.16 -3.71
C ASP A 216 -2.71 14.81 -3.03
N ASP A 217 -2.79 14.24 -1.83
CA ASP A 217 -1.66 13.66 -1.14
C ASP A 217 -1.04 12.53 -2.00
N LYS A 218 0.25 12.33 -1.92
CA LYS A 218 0.98 11.39 -2.79
C LYS A 218 1.88 10.51 -1.96
N THR A 219 1.60 9.22 -1.95
CA THR A 219 2.41 8.26 -1.20
C THR A 219 2.83 7.10 -2.08
N LEU A 220 4.15 6.84 -2.10
CA LEU A 220 4.77 5.67 -2.71
C LEU A 220 5.62 4.96 -1.67
N ALA A 221 5.35 3.69 -1.44
CA ALA A 221 6.19 2.81 -0.65
C ALA A 221 6.71 1.65 -1.51
N PHE A 222 7.93 1.21 -1.23
CA PHE A 222 8.61 0.21 -2.03
C PHE A 222 9.45 -0.76 -1.20
N VAL A 223 9.72 -1.92 -1.79
CA VAL A 223 10.79 -2.83 -1.44
C VAL A 223 11.30 -3.49 -2.71
N MET A 224 12.61 -3.66 -2.83
CA MET A 224 13.23 -4.33 -3.96
C MET A 224 14.49 -5.08 -3.54
N GLU A 225 14.88 -6.05 -4.33
CA GLU A 225 16.19 -6.69 -4.17
C GLU A 225 17.28 -5.71 -4.60
N GLY A 226 18.30 -5.51 -3.75
CA GLY A 226 19.50 -4.76 -4.13
C GLY A 226 20.47 -5.68 -4.87
N GLU A 227 21.15 -5.18 -5.87
CA GLU A 227 22.29 -5.91 -6.44
C GLU A 227 23.43 -5.96 -5.41
N ASN A 228 23.91 -7.19 -5.08
CA ASN A 228 25.07 -7.44 -4.21
C ASN A 228 26.38 -7.17 -4.92
#